data_ee9826b2b831ec8dcfabc4a1e1ba27ad
#
_entry.id   ee9826b2b831ec8dcfabc4a1e1ba27ad
#
_cell.length_a   1.000
_cell.length_b   1.000
_cell.length_c   1.000
_cell.angle_alpha   90.00
_cell.angle_beta   90.00
_cell.angle_gamma   90.00
#
_symmetry.space_group_name_H-M   'P 1'
#
loop_
_entity.id
_entity.type
_entity.pdbx_description
1 polymer ?
#
loop_
_entity_poly.entity_id
_entity_poly.type
_entity_poly.pdbx_seq_one_letter_code
_entity_poly.pdbx_strand_id
1 'polypeptide(L)'
;MLPYFVIWVSVTLVPVYGTRGRDNRKHMAEVLPFQGVRFNTDRITDPENVIAPPYDVIYQSDRITLEKQHPNNIVRLILSQPTDQDTDQDNQYTRAANSLRKWLQDGILLQDSKPCYYIYDQDFITPDGKNYTRRALVTVGKLHQFADRVILPHEKTLAAPKADRLNLMRQTHAQLSPIFLLYSDQERIIEQEMEAFTQNHRPLMDLSEKFGSTHRVWKVDDITVGQRIRQSFVNKSLLIADGHHRYETALAFRDEMKAKKQDWSLQDSCNYVMMNLVCMESDGLAVLPINRLLHNLDPAVIQKAQNEIISRFELQVFGDLGSLKSAQAKLAGVKPSFGYYTGGSQFQLIIAQPPSQTESSLNRLDIKILHDQIIKNIFGVDTTVAEDQKKISYKANTEQAIESVASGEFQVAILPNPTSVSQVYDVALEGETMPQKSTFFYPKLATGIAIHLIS
;
A
#
# COMPACT_ATOMS: atom_id res chain seq x y z
N MET A 1 -64.89 -18.27 15.35
CA MET A 1 -63.68 -18.86 15.93
C MET A 1 -63.18 -19.94 14.99
N LEU A 2 -62.18 -19.72 14.23
CA LEU A 2 -61.44 -20.69 13.39
C LEU A 2 -59.96 -20.57 13.75
N PRO A 3 -59.24 -21.67 14.02
CA PRO A 3 -57.86 -21.64 14.45
C PRO A 3 -56.90 -21.46 13.27
N TYR A 4 -55.90 -20.62 13.45
CA TYR A 4 -54.77 -20.46 12.54
C TYR A 4 -53.88 -21.71 12.61
N PHE A 5 -53.68 -22.36 11.48
CA PHE A 5 -52.66 -23.39 11.28
C PHE A 5 -51.33 -22.71 10.91
N VAL A 6 -50.33 -22.85 11.75
CA VAL A 6 -48.94 -22.48 11.44
C VAL A 6 -48.29 -23.69 10.74
N ILE A 7 -47.97 -23.53 9.46
CA ILE A 7 -47.24 -24.55 8.70
C ILE A 7 -45.75 -24.32 8.92
N TRP A 8 -45.10 -25.23 9.65
CA TRP A 8 -43.66 -25.34 9.69
C TRP A 8 -43.16 -26.01 8.41
N VAL A 9 -42.45 -25.28 7.55
CA VAL A 9 -41.74 -25.85 6.42
C VAL A 9 -40.33 -26.23 6.90
N SER A 10 -40.15 -27.54 7.14
CA SER A 10 -38.83 -28.11 7.39
C SER A 10 -38.06 -28.18 6.07
N VAL A 11 -37.03 -27.32 5.90
CA VAL A 11 -36.08 -27.47 4.79
C VAL A 11 -35.08 -28.55 5.19
N THR A 12 -35.29 -29.75 4.67
CA THR A 12 -34.33 -30.86 4.77
C THR A 12 -33.22 -30.62 3.78
N LEU A 13 -32.01 -30.27 4.27
CA LEU A 13 -30.81 -30.25 3.45
C LEU A 13 -30.43 -31.69 3.08
N VAL A 14 -30.61 -32.03 1.80
CA VAL A 14 -30.11 -33.29 1.22
C VAL A 14 -28.59 -33.15 1.05
N PRO A 15 -27.75 -34.04 1.60
CA PRO A 15 -26.29 -33.99 1.33
C PRO A 15 -26.05 -34.52 -0.08
N VAL A 16 -25.53 -33.67 -0.96
CA VAL A 16 -24.97 -34.10 -2.25
C VAL A 16 -23.60 -34.73 -1.97
N TYR A 17 -23.55 -36.04 -1.95
CA TYR A 17 -22.29 -36.79 -2.04
C TYR A 17 -21.80 -36.79 -3.49
N GLY A 18 -20.59 -36.27 -3.72
CA GLY A 18 -19.94 -36.44 -4.99
C GLY A 18 -18.72 -35.58 -5.19
N THR A 19 -17.57 -36.20 -5.23
CA THR A 19 -16.22 -35.79 -5.60
C THR A 19 -15.33 -35.28 -4.46
N ARG A 20 -14.20 -35.98 -4.29
CA ARG A 20 -13.07 -35.59 -3.46
C ARG A 20 -12.58 -34.20 -3.88
N GLY A 21 -13.22 -33.14 -3.39
CA GLY A 21 -12.79 -31.77 -3.51
C GLY A 21 -11.65 -31.52 -2.52
N ARG A 22 -10.52 -31.03 -2.98
CA ARG A 22 -9.55 -30.32 -2.15
C ARG A 22 -10.30 -29.36 -1.26
N ASP A 23 -9.94 -29.27 0.02
CA ASP A 23 -10.60 -28.37 0.99
C ASP A 23 -10.42 -26.91 0.52
N ASN A 24 -11.38 -26.41 -0.27
CA ASN A 24 -11.39 -25.07 -0.84
C ASN A 24 -11.41 -23.95 0.23
N ARG A 25 -11.65 -24.30 1.51
CA ARG A 25 -11.66 -23.34 2.61
C ARG A 25 -10.29 -22.77 2.97
N LYS A 26 -9.20 -23.37 2.47
CA LYS A 26 -7.82 -22.90 2.72
C LYS A 26 -7.41 -21.66 1.91
N HIS A 27 -8.19 -21.22 0.94
CA HIS A 27 -7.79 -20.20 -0.03
C HIS A 27 -8.75 -19.00 -0.09
N MET A 28 -9.36 -18.60 1.02
CA MET A 28 -10.34 -17.53 1.02
C MET A 28 -9.98 -16.41 1.99
N ALA A 29 -10.04 -15.16 1.51
CA ALA A 29 -9.88 -14.01 2.37
C ALA A 29 -11.05 -13.94 3.37
N GLU A 30 -10.72 -13.89 4.65
CA GLU A 30 -11.68 -13.68 5.73
C GLU A 30 -11.50 -12.25 6.26
N VAL A 31 -12.51 -11.42 6.07
CA VAL A 31 -12.54 -10.03 6.56
C VAL A 31 -13.62 -9.90 7.63
N LEU A 32 -13.31 -9.21 8.72
CA LEU A 32 -14.18 -9.08 9.89
C LEU A 32 -14.26 -7.62 10.36
N PRO A 33 -15.42 -7.22 10.91
CA PRO A 33 -15.51 -5.96 11.63
C PRO A 33 -14.66 -6.02 12.90
N PHE A 34 -14.21 -4.87 13.40
CA PHE A 34 -13.39 -4.78 14.60
C PHE A 34 -13.78 -3.57 15.45
N GLN A 35 -13.42 -3.59 16.74
CA GLN A 35 -13.58 -2.46 17.64
C GLN A 35 -12.42 -1.48 17.41
N GLY A 36 -12.55 -0.64 16.39
CA GLY A 36 -11.52 0.33 16.03
C GLY A 36 -11.33 1.38 17.11
N VAL A 37 -10.08 1.76 17.33
CA VAL A 37 -9.71 2.93 18.14
C VAL A 37 -9.47 4.09 17.18
N ARG A 38 -10.07 5.23 17.46
CA ARG A 38 -10.01 6.44 16.63
C ARG A 38 -9.92 7.70 17.48
N PHE A 39 -9.50 8.79 16.88
CA PHE A 39 -9.52 10.07 17.54
C PHE A 39 -10.94 10.50 17.93
N ASN A 40 -11.06 11.08 19.11
CA ASN A 40 -12.30 11.63 19.64
C ASN A 40 -12.53 13.02 19.08
N THR A 41 -13.45 13.15 18.14
CA THR A 41 -13.79 14.44 17.50
C THR A 41 -14.43 15.44 18.44
N ASP A 42 -14.94 15.03 19.61
CA ASP A 42 -15.43 15.95 20.64
C ASP A 42 -14.28 16.60 21.44
N ARG A 43 -13.07 16.02 21.38
CA ARG A 43 -11.89 16.53 22.07
C ARG A 43 -10.82 17.08 21.14
N ILE A 44 -10.80 16.63 19.90
CA ILE A 44 -9.89 17.09 18.86
C ILE A 44 -10.67 18.02 17.93
N THR A 45 -10.38 19.30 17.98
CA THR A 45 -11.08 20.34 17.22
C THR A 45 -10.56 20.47 15.78
N ASP A 46 -9.35 20.01 15.55
CA ASP A 46 -8.65 20.07 14.27
C ASP A 46 -8.11 18.65 13.89
N PRO A 47 -9.02 17.71 13.58
CA PRO A 47 -8.68 16.30 13.41
C PRO A 47 -7.75 16.02 12.22
N GLU A 48 -7.65 16.90 11.22
CA GLU A 48 -6.66 16.85 10.16
C GLU A 48 -5.22 17.00 10.67
N ASN A 49 -5.01 17.61 11.84
CA ASN A 49 -3.69 17.83 12.42
C ASN A 49 -3.19 16.64 13.27
N VAL A 50 -4.03 15.63 13.51
CA VAL A 50 -3.62 14.42 14.26
C VAL A 50 -3.28 13.22 13.36
N ILE A 51 -3.61 13.28 12.08
CA ILE A 51 -3.23 12.24 11.10
C ILE A 51 -1.84 12.49 10.51
N ALA A 52 -1.27 11.47 9.90
CA ALA A 52 0.04 11.54 9.24
C ALA A 52 0.06 10.65 7.98
N PRO A 53 1.01 10.86 7.05
CA PRO A 53 1.33 9.84 6.05
C PRO A 53 1.82 8.53 6.71
N PRO A 54 1.95 7.42 5.96
CA PRO A 54 2.62 6.23 6.45
C PRO A 54 4.08 6.52 6.86
N TYR A 55 4.58 5.79 7.85
CA TYR A 55 5.89 6.04 8.47
C TYR A 55 7.07 6.03 7.49
N ASP A 56 6.97 5.25 6.41
CA ASP A 56 8.02 4.99 5.42
C ASP A 56 8.17 6.09 4.37
N VAL A 57 7.30 7.10 4.38
CA VAL A 57 7.39 8.30 3.54
C VAL A 57 7.59 9.59 4.34
N ILE A 58 7.79 9.49 5.66
CA ILE A 58 8.00 10.64 6.54
C ILE A 58 9.51 10.82 6.76
N TYR A 59 10.07 11.92 6.25
CA TYR A 59 11.44 12.31 6.54
C TYR A 59 11.56 12.96 7.93
N GLN A 60 12.80 13.12 8.42
CA GLN A 60 13.07 13.73 9.74
C GLN A 60 12.45 15.13 9.89
N SER A 61 12.56 15.98 8.85
CA SER A 61 11.96 17.31 8.82
C SER A 61 10.45 17.28 8.93
N ASP A 62 9.81 16.33 8.21
CA ASP A 62 8.36 16.19 8.19
C ASP A 62 7.84 15.70 9.53
N ARG A 63 8.55 14.77 10.18
CA ARG A 63 8.24 14.28 11.52
C ARG A 63 8.21 15.43 12.53
N ILE A 64 9.24 16.28 12.53
CA ILE A 64 9.32 17.44 13.42
C ILE A 64 8.14 18.39 13.17
N THR A 65 7.80 18.61 11.93
CA THR A 65 6.67 19.46 11.52
C THR A 65 5.34 18.87 12.04
N LEU A 66 5.11 17.59 11.84
CA LEU A 66 3.90 16.88 12.30
C LEU A 66 3.77 16.91 13.83
N GLU A 67 4.87 16.70 14.56
CA GLU A 67 4.88 16.78 16.02
C GLU A 67 4.54 18.18 16.55
N LYS A 68 4.93 19.24 15.82
CA LYS A 68 4.62 20.63 16.18
C LYS A 68 3.19 21.03 15.84
N GLN A 69 2.58 20.41 14.83
CA GLN A 69 1.21 20.71 14.40
C GLN A 69 0.17 20.39 15.49
N HIS A 70 0.33 19.23 16.16
CA HIS A 70 -0.57 18.84 17.22
C HIS A 70 0.12 17.91 18.25
N PRO A 71 -0.11 18.09 19.57
CA PRO A 71 0.50 17.25 20.61
C PRO A 71 0.08 15.78 20.52
N ASN A 72 -1.06 15.48 19.93
CA ASN A 72 -1.57 14.13 19.71
C ASN A 72 -1.46 13.67 18.25
N ASN A 73 -0.57 14.24 17.45
CA ASN A 73 -0.37 13.72 16.09
C ASN A 73 0.12 12.27 16.15
N ILE A 74 -0.50 11.41 15.31
CA ILE A 74 -0.23 9.97 15.26
C ILE A 74 1.26 9.63 14.99
N VAL A 75 2.02 10.57 14.42
CA VAL A 75 3.46 10.41 14.18
C VAL A 75 4.23 10.04 15.44
N ARG A 76 3.77 10.51 16.62
CA ARG A 76 4.36 10.19 17.92
C ARG A 76 4.22 8.71 18.29
N LEU A 77 3.21 8.03 17.73
CA LEU A 77 3.01 6.59 17.93
C LEU A 77 3.73 5.77 16.86
N ILE A 78 3.66 6.20 15.59
CA ILE A 78 4.17 5.40 14.46
C ILE A 78 5.66 5.61 14.19
N LEU A 79 6.22 6.76 14.61
CA LEU A 79 7.61 7.15 14.34
C LEU A 79 8.17 7.98 15.50
N SER A 80 8.04 7.46 16.73
CA SER A 80 8.61 8.05 17.94
C SER A 80 10.14 8.14 17.81
N GLN A 81 10.71 9.26 18.24
CA GLN A 81 12.15 9.52 18.05
C GLN A 81 13.02 8.71 19.00
N PRO A 82 14.04 8.03 18.49
CA PRO A 82 15.12 7.53 19.36
C PRO A 82 15.95 8.70 19.91
N THR A 83 16.54 8.51 21.08
CA THR A 83 17.44 9.45 21.74
C THR A 83 18.72 8.72 22.18
N ASP A 84 19.80 9.47 22.41
CA ASP A 84 21.07 8.91 22.91
C ASP A 84 20.93 8.37 24.34
N GLN A 85 19.82 8.63 25.03
CA GLN A 85 19.51 8.17 26.37
C GLN A 85 18.61 6.93 26.37
N ASP A 86 18.27 6.37 25.21
CA ASP A 86 17.39 5.21 25.12
C ASP A 86 18.02 3.99 25.84
N THR A 87 17.18 3.31 26.62
CA THR A 87 17.47 2.08 27.36
C THR A 87 16.47 0.99 27.00
N ASP A 88 16.63 -0.21 27.52
CA ASP A 88 15.64 -1.29 27.33
C ASP A 88 14.27 -0.93 27.93
N GLN A 89 14.22 -0.12 29.01
CA GLN A 89 12.99 0.27 29.70
C GLN A 89 12.40 1.58 29.20
N ASP A 90 13.23 2.51 28.71
CA ASP A 90 12.79 3.79 28.14
C ASP A 90 13.45 3.99 26.77
N ASN A 91 12.67 3.78 25.74
CA ASN A 91 13.08 3.93 24.35
C ASN A 91 11.91 4.40 23.48
N GLN A 92 12.16 4.63 22.20
CA GLN A 92 11.16 5.11 21.27
C GLN A 92 9.87 4.25 21.26
N TYR A 93 9.96 2.94 21.45
CA TYR A 93 8.80 2.05 21.40
C TYR A 93 8.00 2.07 22.70
N THR A 94 8.66 2.10 23.84
CA THR A 94 8.00 2.21 25.16
C THR A 94 7.35 3.58 25.32
N ARG A 95 7.96 4.66 24.79
CA ARG A 95 7.35 6.01 24.74
C ARG A 95 6.11 6.05 23.86
N ALA A 96 6.11 5.38 22.70
CA ALA A 96 4.92 5.24 21.87
C ALA A 96 3.79 4.47 22.59
N ALA A 97 4.11 3.36 23.27
CA ALA A 97 3.14 2.60 24.05
C ALA A 97 2.56 3.40 25.23
N ASN A 98 3.39 4.17 25.95
CA ASN A 98 2.96 5.06 27.01
C ASN A 98 2.02 6.15 26.49
N SER A 99 2.34 6.74 25.34
CA SER A 99 1.49 7.74 24.69
C SER A 99 0.14 7.16 24.26
N LEU A 100 0.13 5.97 23.65
CA LEU A 100 -1.12 5.29 23.27
C LEU A 100 -2.02 5.04 24.48
N ARG A 101 -1.47 4.51 25.57
CA ARG A 101 -2.20 4.26 26.82
C ARG A 101 -2.75 5.56 27.41
N LYS A 102 -1.92 6.60 27.46
CA LYS A 102 -2.32 7.91 27.96
C LYS A 102 -3.45 8.51 27.13
N TRP A 103 -3.36 8.47 25.80
CA TRP A 103 -4.40 9.03 24.93
C TRP A 103 -5.74 8.29 25.07
N LEU A 104 -5.72 6.98 25.32
CA LEU A 104 -6.92 6.20 25.66
C LEU A 104 -7.50 6.61 27.01
N GLN A 105 -6.66 6.75 28.05
CA GLN A 105 -7.09 7.16 29.41
C GLN A 105 -7.65 8.59 29.44
N ASP A 106 -7.02 9.50 28.69
CA ASP A 106 -7.45 10.90 28.61
C ASP A 106 -8.69 11.09 27.70
N GLY A 107 -9.15 10.02 27.01
CA GLY A 107 -10.27 10.08 26.07
C GLY A 107 -9.96 10.85 24.78
N ILE A 108 -8.69 11.04 24.46
CA ILE A 108 -8.22 11.56 23.14
C ILE A 108 -8.46 10.53 22.05
N LEU A 109 -8.24 9.26 22.38
CA LEU A 109 -8.62 8.13 21.56
C LEU A 109 -9.80 7.41 22.20
N LEU A 110 -10.76 6.99 21.37
CA LEU A 110 -11.94 6.21 21.78
C LEU A 110 -11.94 4.88 21.05
N GLN A 111 -12.16 3.80 21.78
CA GLN A 111 -12.47 2.51 21.22
C GLN A 111 -13.98 2.39 20.97
N ASP A 112 -14.37 1.98 19.76
CA ASP A 112 -15.78 1.75 19.47
C ASP A 112 -16.32 0.57 20.30
N SER A 113 -17.53 0.73 20.84
CA SER A 113 -18.14 -0.23 21.78
C SER A 113 -18.54 -1.56 21.12
N LYS A 114 -18.70 -1.59 19.81
CA LYS A 114 -19.06 -2.79 19.02
C LYS A 114 -18.16 -2.91 17.81
N PRO A 115 -17.89 -4.13 17.33
CA PRO A 115 -17.20 -4.35 16.07
C PRO A 115 -17.96 -3.69 14.91
N CYS A 116 -17.24 -2.97 14.06
CA CYS A 116 -17.78 -2.31 12.87
C CYS A 116 -16.75 -2.31 11.74
N TYR A 117 -17.21 -2.07 10.53
CA TYR A 117 -16.35 -1.69 9.42
C TYR A 117 -16.30 -0.16 9.33
N TYR A 118 -15.27 0.35 8.61
CA TYR A 118 -15.28 1.78 8.25
C TYR A 118 -15.15 1.89 6.73
N ILE A 119 -15.87 2.86 6.16
CA ILE A 119 -15.65 3.29 4.77
C ILE A 119 -14.80 4.54 4.85
N TYR A 120 -13.73 4.57 4.06
CA TYR A 120 -12.79 5.67 4.03
C TYR A 120 -12.64 6.17 2.60
N ASP A 121 -13.11 7.39 2.35
CA ASP A 121 -12.92 8.09 1.08
C ASP A 121 -11.75 9.07 1.21
N GLN A 122 -10.90 9.06 0.18
CA GLN A 122 -9.81 10.00 0.00
C GLN A 122 -9.98 10.66 -1.37
N ASP A 123 -10.32 11.97 -1.38
CA ASP A 123 -10.37 12.74 -2.61
C ASP A 123 -9.02 13.40 -2.83
N PHE A 124 -8.49 13.31 -4.04
CA PHE A 124 -7.16 13.82 -4.37
C PHE A 124 -7.04 14.23 -5.84
N ILE A 125 -6.00 15.02 -6.12
CA ILE A 125 -5.64 15.44 -7.47
C ILE A 125 -4.30 14.80 -7.81
N THR A 126 -4.22 14.12 -8.95
CA THR A 126 -2.95 13.58 -9.47
C THR A 126 -2.06 14.69 -10.03
N PRO A 127 -0.75 14.47 -10.17
CA PRO A 127 0.16 15.47 -10.74
C PRO A 127 -0.21 15.95 -12.16
N ASP A 128 -0.97 15.14 -12.92
CA ASP A 128 -1.51 15.53 -14.22
C ASP A 128 -2.87 16.27 -14.14
N GLY A 129 -3.29 16.66 -12.94
CA GLY A 129 -4.46 17.52 -12.69
C GLY A 129 -5.81 16.80 -12.68
N LYS A 130 -5.85 15.47 -12.69
CA LYS A 130 -7.11 14.71 -12.62
C LYS A 130 -7.59 14.53 -11.19
N ASN A 131 -8.90 14.68 -10.98
CA ASN A 131 -9.55 14.46 -9.68
C ASN A 131 -9.99 13.01 -9.55
N TYR A 132 -9.74 12.43 -8.38
CA TYR A 132 -10.12 11.07 -8.03
C TYR A 132 -10.71 11.01 -6.62
N THR A 133 -11.63 10.07 -6.42
CA THR A 133 -12.06 9.61 -5.09
C THR A 133 -11.68 8.16 -4.93
N ARG A 134 -10.78 7.85 -4.01
CA ARG A 134 -10.45 6.47 -3.65
C ARG A 134 -11.27 6.05 -2.46
N ARG A 135 -12.09 5.04 -2.63
CA ARG A 135 -12.91 4.43 -1.58
C ARG A 135 -12.27 3.16 -1.06
N ALA A 136 -12.07 3.06 0.23
CA ALA A 136 -11.51 1.90 0.90
C ALA A 136 -12.46 1.37 1.98
N LEU A 137 -12.51 0.06 2.12
CA LEU A 137 -13.09 -0.61 3.28
C LEU A 137 -11.99 -0.82 4.33
N VAL A 138 -12.13 -0.21 5.51
CA VAL A 138 -11.23 -0.43 6.64
C VAL A 138 -11.79 -1.56 7.50
N THR A 139 -11.01 -2.62 7.67
CA THR A 139 -11.42 -3.88 8.29
C THR A 139 -10.21 -4.57 8.93
N VAL A 140 -10.43 -5.68 9.62
CA VAL A 140 -9.37 -6.63 9.91
C VAL A 140 -9.51 -7.87 9.03
N GLY A 141 -8.41 -8.33 8.47
CA GLY A 141 -8.36 -9.55 7.67
C GLY A 141 -7.49 -10.60 8.34
N LYS A 142 -7.87 -11.87 8.18
CA LYS A 142 -7.09 -13.00 8.71
C LYS A 142 -5.71 -13.08 8.07
N LEU A 143 -4.71 -13.31 8.90
CA LEU A 143 -3.34 -13.50 8.48
C LEU A 143 -3.14 -14.89 7.86
N HIS A 144 -2.65 -14.90 6.63
CA HIS A 144 -2.28 -16.10 5.87
C HIS A 144 -0.79 -16.06 5.51
N GLN A 145 -0.15 -17.23 5.46
CA GLN A 145 1.18 -17.31 4.86
C GLN A 145 1.07 -17.02 3.34
N PHE A 146 2.08 -16.42 2.76
CA PHE A 146 2.07 -16.14 1.31
C PHE A 146 1.92 -17.40 0.45
N ALA A 147 2.42 -18.53 0.96
CA ALA A 147 2.25 -19.83 0.31
C ALA A 147 0.79 -20.28 0.18
N ASP A 148 -0.11 -19.75 1.02
CA ASP A 148 -1.56 -20.04 0.95
C ASP A 148 -2.24 -19.34 -0.23
N ARG A 149 -1.58 -18.35 -0.87
CA ARG A 149 -2.05 -17.58 -2.03
C ARG A 149 -3.39 -16.85 -1.82
N VAL A 150 -3.72 -16.57 -0.57
CA VAL A 150 -4.84 -15.71 -0.20
C VAL A 150 -4.41 -14.25 -0.19
N ILE A 151 -3.23 -13.99 0.36
CA ILE A 151 -2.58 -12.68 0.35
C ILE A 151 -1.39 -12.76 -0.59
N LEU A 152 -1.38 -11.87 -1.57
CA LEU A 152 -0.40 -11.87 -2.67
C LEU A 152 0.59 -10.72 -2.48
N PRO A 153 1.86 -10.98 -2.17
CA PRO A 153 2.89 -9.95 -2.20
C PRO A 153 3.35 -9.73 -3.63
N HIS A 154 3.80 -8.52 -3.93
CA HIS A 154 4.45 -8.21 -5.21
C HIS A 154 5.87 -7.64 -5.06
N GLU A 155 6.33 -7.42 -3.83
CA GLU A 155 7.65 -6.84 -3.54
C GLU A 155 8.32 -7.60 -2.38
N LYS A 156 9.67 -7.72 -2.43
CA LYS A 156 10.45 -8.31 -1.34
C LYS A 156 10.67 -7.30 -0.22
N THR A 157 10.66 -7.77 1.01
CA THR A 157 10.87 -6.95 2.20
C THR A 157 12.33 -6.96 2.66
N LEU A 158 12.70 -5.92 3.41
CA LEU A 158 14.00 -5.77 4.06
C LEU A 158 13.91 -6.13 5.55
N ALA A 159 15.00 -6.66 6.12
CA ALA A 159 15.03 -7.13 7.51
C ALA A 159 14.91 -5.99 8.53
N ALA A 160 15.63 -4.88 8.33
CA ALA A 160 15.70 -3.79 9.30
C ALA A 160 14.35 -3.09 9.55
N PRO A 161 13.56 -2.70 8.52
CA PRO A 161 12.21 -2.15 8.73
C PRO A 161 11.25 -3.12 9.42
N LYS A 162 11.36 -4.42 9.17
CA LYS A 162 10.55 -5.43 9.86
C LYS A 162 10.86 -5.51 11.36
N ALA A 163 12.14 -5.53 11.72
CA ALA A 163 12.57 -5.57 13.12
C ALA A 163 12.08 -4.33 13.88
N ASP A 164 12.20 -3.15 13.30
CA ASP A 164 11.70 -1.90 13.87
C ASP A 164 10.18 -1.93 14.12
N ARG A 165 9.40 -2.31 13.12
CA ARG A 165 7.93 -2.42 13.26
C ARG A 165 7.50 -3.51 14.24
N LEU A 166 8.24 -4.61 14.32
CA LEU A 166 7.98 -5.69 15.29
C LEU A 166 8.20 -5.22 16.72
N ASN A 167 9.28 -4.47 16.99
CA ASN A 167 9.53 -3.89 18.30
C ASN A 167 8.43 -2.91 18.72
N LEU A 168 7.97 -2.07 17.79
CA LEU A 168 6.84 -1.18 18.06
C LEU A 168 5.56 -1.97 18.40
N MET A 169 5.24 -3.00 17.63
CA MET A 169 4.05 -3.84 17.85
C MET A 169 4.13 -4.61 19.19
N ARG A 170 5.31 -5.12 19.57
CA ARG A 170 5.55 -5.79 20.87
C ARG A 170 5.26 -4.88 22.06
N GLN A 171 5.59 -3.58 21.96
CA GLN A 171 5.39 -2.63 23.05
C GLN A 171 3.98 -2.05 23.09
N THR A 172 3.40 -1.77 21.92
CA THR A 172 2.09 -1.13 21.83
C THR A 172 0.93 -2.12 21.87
N HIS A 173 1.16 -3.39 21.53
CA HIS A 173 0.09 -4.37 21.28
C HIS A 173 -1.00 -3.78 20.36
N ALA A 174 -0.59 -3.06 19.31
CA ALA A 174 -1.50 -2.39 18.39
C ALA A 174 -0.96 -2.36 16.96
N GLN A 175 -1.89 -2.37 16.02
CA GLN A 175 -1.61 -2.06 14.62
C GLN A 175 -2.02 -0.61 14.39
N LEU A 176 -1.03 0.26 14.33
CA LEU A 176 -1.20 1.71 14.29
C LEU A 176 -1.44 2.25 12.87
N SER A 177 -1.12 1.43 11.86
CA SER A 177 -1.28 1.78 10.43
C SER A 177 -1.83 0.58 9.68
N PRO A 178 -2.85 0.75 8.84
CA PRO A 178 -3.41 -0.35 8.04
C PRO A 178 -2.45 -0.76 6.93
N ILE A 179 -2.63 -1.96 6.42
CA ILE A 179 -2.02 -2.41 5.18
C ILE A 179 -2.96 -2.05 4.04
N PHE A 180 -2.43 -1.53 2.95
CA PHE A 180 -3.19 -1.24 1.75
C PHE A 180 -3.22 -2.46 0.85
N LEU A 181 -4.43 -3.03 0.63
CA LEU A 181 -4.62 -4.18 -0.24
C LEU A 181 -5.66 -3.89 -1.31
N LEU A 182 -5.52 -4.61 -2.42
CA LEU A 182 -6.44 -4.55 -3.54
C LEU A 182 -7.18 -5.89 -3.67
N TYR A 183 -8.44 -5.82 -4.09
CA TYR A 183 -9.26 -6.97 -4.47
C TYR A 183 -9.88 -6.76 -5.84
N SER A 184 -10.04 -7.85 -6.61
CA SER A 184 -10.75 -7.79 -7.88
C SER A 184 -12.26 -7.98 -7.66
N ASP A 185 -13.04 -7.09 -8.25
CA ASP A 185 -14.51 -7.10 -8.24
C ASP A 185 -15.04 -6.45 -9.52
N GLN A 186 -15.07 -7.23 -10.61
CA GLN A 186 -15.41 -6.77 -11.97
C GLN A 186 -16.75 -6.03 -12.03
N GLU A 187 -17.73 -6.44 -11.21
CA GLU A 187 -19.06 -5.84 -11.13
C GLU A 187 -19.12 -4.69 -10.10
N ARG A 188 -18.05 -4.45 -9.34
CA ARG A 188 -17.93 -3.42 -8.30
C ARG A 188 -19.04 -3.50 -7.23
N ILE A 189 -19.51 -4.70 -6.92
CA ILE A 189 -20.63 -4.92 -5.98
C ILE A 189 -20.31 -4.35 -4.59
N ILE A 190 -19.09 -4.61 -4.09
CA ILE A 190 -18.67 -4.12 -2.76
C ILE A 190 -18.61 -2.58 -2.75
N GLU A 191 -18.10 -1.98 -3.82
CA GLU A 191 -18.01 -0.53 -3.93
C GLU A 191 -19.38 0.13 -4.02
N GLN A 192 -20.32 -0.46 -4.75
CA GLN A 192 -21.72 -0.01 -4.83
C GLN A 192 -22.43 -0.11 -3.46
N GLU A 193 -22.21 -1.18 -2.68
CA GLU A 193 -22.73 -1.29 -1.31
C GLU A 193 -22.19 -0.18 -0.40
N MET A 194 -20.89 0.11 -0.50
CA MET A 194 -20.25 1.20 0.25
C MET A 194 -20.81 2.57 -0.19
N GLU A 195 -21.02 2.76 -1.48
CA GLU A 195 -21.57 4.00 -2.03
C GLU A 195 -23.00 4.23 -1.56
N ALA A 196 -23.87 3.22 -1.67
CA ALA A 196 -25.23 3.29 -1.19
C ALA A 196 -25.29 3.62 0.31
N PHE A 197 -24.36 3.10 1.11
CA PHE A 197 -24.26 3.43 2.52
C PHE A 197 -23.87 4.90 2.72
N THR A 198 -22.81 5.38 2.06
CA THR A 198 -22.29 6.74 2.25
C THR A 198 -23.27 7.83 1.79
N GLN A 199 -24.07 7.57 0.77
CA GLN A 199 -25.11 8.49 0.28
C GLN A 199 -26.23 8.72 1.32
N ASN A 200 -26.49 7.75 2.19
CA ASN A 200 -27.60 7.78 3.17
C ASN A 200 -27.15 8.08 4.60
N HIS A 201 -25.83 8.24 4.84
CA HIS A 201 -25.28 8.46 6.18
C HIS A 201 -24.28 9.61 6.17
N ARG A 202 -24.26 10.37 7.26
CA ARG A 202 -23.23 11.40 7.47
C ARG A 202 -21.90 10.75 7.84
N PRO A 203 -20.78 11.31 7.38
CA PRO A 203 -19.47 10.80 7.80
C PRO A 203 -19.28 11.01 9.31
N LEU A 204 -18.59 10.04 9.92
CA LEU A 204 -18.14 10.12 11.31
C LEU A 204 -17.00 11.16 11.45
N MET A 205 -16.14 11.25 10.44
CA MET A 205 -15.07 12.23 10.32
C MET A 205 -15.09 12.80 8.90
N ASP A 206 -14.96 14.12 8.81
CA ASP A 206 -14.80 14.87 7.56
C ASP A 206 -13.63 15.84 7.78
N LEU A 207 -12.48 15.47 7.21
CA LEU A 207 -11.23 16.18 7.46
C LEU A 207 -10.92 17.09 6.28
N SER A 208 -10.53 18.33 6.60
CA SER A 208 -10.01 19.29 5.64
C SER A 208 -8.82 18.74 4.88
N GLU A 209 -8.44 19.40 3.79
CA GLU A 209 -7.30 19.01 2.99
C GLU A 209 -6.03 18.81 3.82
N LYS A 210 -5.47 17.63 3.72
CA LYS A 210 -4.20 17.27 4.34
C LYS A 210 -3.39 16.38 3.39
N PHE A 211 -2.12 16.69 3.21
CA PHE A 211 -1.22 15.95 2.31
C PHE A 211 -1.74 15.84 0.86
N GLY A 212 -2.39 16.90 0.35
CA GLY A 212 -2.98 16.95 -0.99
C GLY A 212 -4.25 16.12 -1.16
N SER A 213 -4.95 15.81 -0.05
CA SER A 213 -6.19 15.03 -0.06
C SER A 213 -7.18 15.53 0.99
N THR A 214 -8.48 15.37 0.72
CA THR A 214 -9.52 15.43 1.75
C THR A 214 -9.89 14.01 2.16
N HIS A 215 -10.36 13.85 3.41
CA HIS A 215 -10.59 12.52 3.98
C HIS A 215 -11.95 12.45 4.66
N ARG A 216 -12.77 11.48 4.29
CA ARG A 216 -14.08 11.24 4.90
C ARG A 216 -14.17 9.79 5.38
N VAL A 217 -14.70 9.60 6.57
CA VAL A 217 -14.81 8.28 7.20
C VAL A 217 -16.24 8.06 7.68
N TRP A 218 -16.82 6.92 7.35
CA TRP A 218 -18.11 6.45 7.86
C TRP A 218 -17.91 5.19 8.68
N LYS A 219 -18.71 5.04 9.71
CA LYS A 219 -18.78 3.84 10.52
C LYS A 219 -19.95 2.99 10.07
N VAL A 220 -19.71 1.73 9.76
CA VAL A 220 -20.71 0.76 9.35
C VAL A 220 -20.91 -0.26 10.47
N ASP A 221 -21.91 -0.05 11.31
CA ASP A 221 -22.31 -0.93 12.40
C ASP A 221 -23.64 -1.66 12.15
N ASP A 222 -24.21 -1.49 10.94
CA ASP A 222 -25.36 -2.27 10.47
C ASP A 222 -24.94 -3.71 10.19
N ILE A 223 -25.56 -4.65 10.90
CA ILE A 223 -25.25 -6.09 10.83
C ILE A 223 -25.51 -6.63 9.41
N THR A 224 -26.58 -6.18 8.76
CA THR A 224 -26.98 -6.67 7.42
C THR A 224 -25.99 -6.23 6.35
N VAL A 225 -25.59 -4.95 6.38
CA VAL A 225 -24.56 -4.41 5.50
C VAL A 225 -23.23 -5.13 5.74
N GLY A 226 -22.83 -5.30 7.01
CA GLY A 226 -21.63 -6.01 7.38
C GLY A 226 -21.59 -7.48 6.91
N GLN A 227 -22.72 -8.17 6.96
CA GLN A 227 -22.82 -9.54 6.45
C GLN A 227 -22.67 -9.60 4.93
N ARG A 228 -23.29 -8.69 4.18
CA ARG A 228 -23.12 -8.59 2.72
C ARG A 228 -21.67 -8.30 2.34
N ILE A 229 -21.04 -7.33 3.01
CA ILE A 229 -19.61 -7.03 2.82
C ILE A 229 -18.77 -8.29 3.04
N ARG A 230 -18.93 -8.95 4.18
CA ARG A 230 -18.16 -10.18 4.50
C ARG A 230 -18.34 -11.26 3.44
N GLN A 231 -19.59 -11.49 3.01
CA GLN A 231 -19.92 -12.52 2.02
C GLN A 231 -19.26 -12.24 0.66
N SER A 232 -19.14 -10.98 0.27
CA SER A 232 -18.57 -10.58 -1.01
C SER A 232 -17.05 -10.81 -1.10
N PHE A 233 -16.35 -11.00 0.02
CA PHE A 233 -14.93 -11.35 0.03
C PHE A 233 -14.64 -12.85 0.00
N VAL A 234 -15.65 -13.69 0.15
CA VAL A 234 -15.49 -15.13 0.00
C VAL A 234 -14.99 -15.44 -1.43
N ASN A 235 -13.93 -16.23 -1.53
CA ASN A 235 -13.22 -16.59 -2.77
C ASN A 235 -12.36 -15.49 -3.43
N LYS A 236 -12.13 -14.37 -2.77
CA LYS A 236 -11.20 -13.34 -3.28
C LYS A 236 -9.80 -13.54 -2.69
N SER A 237 -8.77 -13.33 -3.53
CA SER A 237 -7.40 -13.10 -3.09
C SER A 237 -7.15 -11.60 -2.98
N LEU A 238 -6.26 -11.20 -2.09
CA LEU A 238 -5.95 -9.80 -1.82
C LEU A 238 -4.49 -9.53 -2.19
N LEU A 239 -4.27 -8.55 -3.06
CA LEU A 239 -2.94 -8.09 -3.45
C LEU A 239 -2.46 -7.00 -2.50
N ILE A 240 -1.30 -7.13 -1.88
CA ILE A 240 -0.70 -6.05 -1.08
C ILE A 240 -0.25 -4.95 -2.05
N ALA A 241 -0.88 -3.78 -1.98
CA ALA A 241 -0.47 -2.59 -2.72
C ALA A 241 0.60 -1.79 -1.98
N ASP A 242 0.52 -1.74 -0.64
CA ASP A 242 1.48 -1.08 0.23
C ASP A 242 1.47 -1.71 1.63
N GLY A 243 2.66 -1.77 2.26
CA GLY A 243 2.78 -2.28 3.63
C GLY A 243 3.24 -3.74 3.73
N HIS A 244 4.01 -4.26 2.77
CA HIS A 244 4.59 -5.60 2.83
C HIS A 244 5.34 -5.87 4.15
N HIS A 245 6.18 -4.92 4.60
CA HIS A 245 6.87 -5.01 5.88
C HIS A 245 5.90 -5.13 7.08
N ARG A 246 4.80 -4.35 7.07
CA ARG A 246 3.77 -4.38 8.13
C ARG A 246 3.03 -5.73 8.15
N TYR A 247 2.76 -6.32 6.98
CA TYR A 247 2.13 -7.63 6.88
C TYR A 247 3.02 -8.74 7.45
N GLU A 248 4.29 -8.80 7.02
CA GLU A 248 5.23 -9.80 7.53
C GLU A 248 5.53 -9.59 9.02
N THR A 249 5.53 -8.35 9.51
CA THR A 249 5.62 -8.04 10.93
C THR A 249 4.43 -8.60 11.70
N ALA A 250 3.20 -8.46 11.17
CA ALA A 250 2.01 -9.02 11.81
C ALA A 250 2.05 -10.55 11.84
N LEU A 251 2.56 -11.21 10.79
CA LEU A 251 2.80 -12.66 10.80
C LEU A 251 3.80 -13.07 11.88
N ALA A 252 4.94 -12.38 11.97
CA ALA A 252 5.97 -12.66 12.97
C ALA A 252 5.44 -12.45 14.39
N PHE A 253 4.71 -11.37 14.63
CA PHE A 253 4.09 -11.10 15.93
C PHE A 253 3.06 -12.15 16.32
N ARG A 254 2.19 -12.56 15.40
CA ARG A 254 1.24 -13.66 15.60
C ARG A 254 1.96 -14.94 16.03
N ASP A 255 3.03 -15.31 15.32
CA ASP A 255 3.76 -16.54 15.58
C ASP A 255 4.48 -16.50 16.96
N GLU A 256 4.97 -15.32 17.37
CA GLU A 256 5.50 -15.10 18.74
C GLU A 256 4.41 -15.24 19.82
N MET A 257 3.24 -14.64 19.59
CA MET A 257 2.12 -14.73 20.54
C MET A 257 1.62 -16.16 20.65
N LYS A 258 1.52 -16.86 19.53
CA LYS A 258 1.16 -18.28 19.50
C LYS A 258 2.13 -19.15 20.29
N ALA A 259 3.42 -18.86 20.22
CA ALA A 259 4.43 -19.61 20.98
C ALA A 259 4.38 -19.36 22.50
N LYS A 260 3.87 -18.19 22.92
CA LYS A 260 3.81 -17.80 24.35
C LYS A 260 2.48 -18.14 25.02
N LYS A 261 1.38 -18.25 24.28
CA LYS A 261 0.02 -18.42 24.81
C LYS A 261 -0.35 -19.89 24.91
N GLN A 262 -0.70 -20.38 26.10
CA GLN A 262 -1.13 -21.77 26.31
C GLN A 262 -2.52 -22.03 25.73
N ASP A 263 -3.43 -21.06 25.83
CA ASP A 263 -4.84 -21.15 25.34
C ASP A 263 -4.98 -20.43 23.99
N TRP A 264 -4.11 -20.75 23.03
CA TRP A 264 -4.19 -20.16 21.70
C TRP A 264 -5.51 -20.46 21.01
N SER A 265 -6.17 -19.42 20.51
CA SER A 265 -7.41 -19.52 19.75
C SER A 265 -7.26 -18.91 18.36
N LEU A 266 -7.94 -19.48 17.36
CA LEU A 266 -8.03 -18.88 16.04
C LEU A 266 -8.80 -17.55 16.01
N GLN A 267 -9.55 -17.25 17.06
CA GLN A 267 -10.28 -16.00 17.27
C GLN A 267 -9.43 -14.90 17.93
N ASP A 268 -8.22 -15.23 18.42
CA ASP A 268 -7.34 -14.22 19.00
C ASP A 268 -7.05 -13.10 18.02
N SER A 269 -7.10 -11.86 18.48
CA SER A 269 -6.97 -10.65 17.65
C SER A 269 -5.65 -10.59 16.89
N CYS A 270 -4.57 -11.19 17.40
CA CYS A 270 -3.29 -11.29 16.70
C CYS A 270 -3.29 -12.21 15.46
N ASN A 271 -4.37 -12.99 15.23
CA ASN A 271 -4.56 -13.69 13.95
C ASN A 271 -5.04 -12.79 12.81
N TYR A 272 -5.34 -11.55 13.09
CA TYR A 272 -5.91 -10.60 12.13
C TYR A 272 -5.02 -9.37 11.99
N VAL A 273 -5.08 -8.76 10.81
CA VAL A 273 -4.34 -7.54 10.51
C VAL A 273 -5.26 -6.47 9.95
N MET A 274 -5.08 -5.22 10.40
CA MET A 274 -5.86 -4.08 9.92
C MET A 274 -5.54 -3.77 8.46
N MET A 275 -6.57 -3.72 7.63
CA MET A 275 -6.48 -3.57 6.18
C MET A 275 -7.36 -2.42 5.68
N ASN A 276 -6.86 -1.69 4.68
CA ASN A 276 -7.64 -0.85 3.80
C ASN A 276 -7.78 -1.57 2.46
N LEU A 277 -8.98 -2.02 2.13
CA LEU A 277 -9.28 -2.79 0.93
C LEU A 277 -9.89 -1.89 -0.14
N VAL A 278 -9.27 -1.83 -1.32
CA VAL A 278 -9.71 -1.02 -2.47
C VAL A 278 -9.95 -1.93 -3.67
N CYS A 279 -11.01 -1.67 -4.43
CA CYS A 279 -11.31 -2.37 -5.66
C CYS A 279 -10.27 -2.05 -6.75
N MET A 280 -9.76 -3.09 -7.44
CA MET A 280 -8.80 -2.89 -8.55
C MET A 280 -9.44 -2.20 -9.74
N GLU A 281 -10.73 -2.41 -9.93
CA GLU A 281 -11.53 -1.87 -11.03
C GLU A 281 -12.09 -0.47 -10.73
N SER A 282 -11.75 0.09 -9.53
CA SER A 282 -12.16 1.43 -9.15
C SER A 282 -11.43 2.50 -9.95
N ASP A 283 -12.17 3.52 -10.39
CA ASP A 283 -11.61 4.70 -11.06
C ASP A 283 -10.71 5.52 -10.12
N GLY A 284 -10.87 5.37 -8.79
CA GLY A 284 -10.08 6.06 -7.76
C GLY A 284 -8.70 5.46 -7.49
N LEU A 285 -8.24 4.50 -8.29
CA LEU A 285 -6.95 3.84 -8.09
C LEU A 285 -5.90 4.40 -9.06
N ALA A 286 -5.05 5.30 -8.57
CA ALA A 286 -3.96 5.89 -9.34
C ALA A 286 -2.62 5.23 -9.00
N VAL A 287 -1.88 4.82 -10.05
CA VAL A 287 -0.51 4.32 -9.94
C VAL A 287 0.41 5.28 -10.71
N LEU A 288 1.38 5.86 -10.04
CA LEU A 288 2.38 6.72 -10.65
C LEU A 288 3.66 5.94 -10.96
N PRO A 289 4.41 6.34 -11.99
CA PRO A 289 5.74 5.80 -12.24
C PRO A 289 6.69 6.24 -11.12
N ILE A 290 7.69 5.43 -10.87
CA ILE A 290 8.82 5.84 -10.03
C ILE A 290 10.02 6.02 -10.96
N ASN A 291 10.56 7.22 -11.02
CA ASN A 291 11.73 7.54 -11.85
C ASN A 291 12.99 7.03 -11.17
N ARG A 292 13.96 6.57 -11.97
CA ARG A 292 15.28 6.12 -11.53
C ARG A 292 16.29 7.21 -11.79
N LEU A 293 17.03 7.56 -10.75
CA LEU A 293 18.07 8.58 -10.80
C LEU A 293 19.41 7.91 -10.49
N LEU A 294 20.33 7.96 -11.44
CA LEU A 294 21.67 7.39 -11.26
C LEU A 294 22.66 8.48 -10.86
N HIS A 295 23.55 8.15 -9.95
CA HIS A 295 24.58 9.04 -9.43
C HIS A 295 25.83 8.25 -9.02
N ASN A 296 26.92 8.95 -8.70
CA ASN A 296 28.22 8.35 -8.33
C ASN A 296 28.74 7.35 -9.37
N LEU A 297 28.45 7.62 -10.65
CA LEU A 297 28.99 6.86 -11.78
C LEU A 297 30.23 7.55 -12.35
N ASP A 298 31.21 6.76 -12.80
CA ASP A 298 32.34 7.28 -13.56
C ASP A 298 31.82 7.91 -14.88
N PRO A 299 32.28 9.11 -15.26
CA PRO A 299 31.90 9.73 -16.54
C PRO A 299 32.14 8.83 -17.75
N ALA A 300 33.17 7.99 -17.72
CA ALA A 300 33.44 7.01 -18.79
C ALA A 300 32.34 5.95 -18.90
N VAL A 301 31.73 5.55 -17.77
CA VAL A 301 30.57 4.63 -17.77
C VAL A 301 29.37 5.28 -18.45
N ILE A 302 29.10 6.56 -18.17
CA ILE A 302 27.97 7.30 -18.78
C ILE A 302 28.17 7.41 -20.28
N GLN A 303 29.39 7.79 -20.73
CA GLN A 303 29.69 7.91 -22.16
C GLN A 303 29.57 6.56 -22.88
N LYS A 304 30.08 5.49 -22.26
CA LYS A 304 29.92 4.12 -22.78
C LYS A 304 28.46 3.73 -22.85
N ALA A 305 27.70 3.99 -21.80
CA ALA A 305 26.26 3.70 -21.73
C ALA A 305 25.48 4.39 -22.86
N GLN A 306 25.76 5.67 -23.14
CA GLN A 306 25.14 6.39 -24.25
C GLN A 306 25.40 5.69 -25.61
N ASN A 307 26.64 5.28 -25.87
CA ASN A 307 26.97 4.59 -27.11
C ASN A 307 26.28 3.21 -27.22
N GLU A 308 26.20 2.47 -26.11
CA GLU A 308 25.51 1.18 -26.08
C GLU A 308 24.01 1.33 -26.26
N ILE A 309 23.38 2.36 -25.65
CA ILE A 309 21.96 2.65 -25.84
C ILE A 309 21.66 2.95 -27.31
N ILE A 310 22.47 3.79 -27.95
CA ILE A 310 22.34 4.11 -29.39
C ILE A 310 22.45 2.87 -30.28
N SER A 311 23.31 1.94 -29.93
CA SER A 311 23.56 0.74 -30.73
C SER A 311 22.51 -0.37 -30.54
N ARG A 312 21.82 -0.41 -29.38
CA ARG A 312 20.95 -1.55 -28.99
C ARG A 312 19.46 -1.25 -29.06
N PHE A 313 19.08 0.05 -29.02
CA PHE A 313 17.69 0.46 -28.91
C PHE A 313 17.31 1.45 -30.02
N GLU A 314 16.02 1.50 -30.34
CA GLU A 314 15.46 2.59 -31.12
C GLU A 314 15.41 3.85 -30.24
N LEU A 315 15.87 4.98 -30.78
CA LEU A 315 15.88 6.26 -30.06
C LEU A 315 15.07 7.32 -30.80
N GLN A 316 14.32 8.10 -30.04
CA GLN A 316 13.66 9.31 -30.50
C GLN A 316 14.11 10.50 -29.63
N VAL A 317 14.32 11.67 -30.22
CA VAL A 317 14.81 12.89 -29.53
C VAL A 317 13.70 13.93 -29.50
N PHE A 318 13.54 14.58 -28.33
CA PHE A 318 12.52 15.61 -28.09
C PHE A 318 13.15 16.85 -27.49
N GLY A 319 12.61 18.03 -27.83
CA GLY A 319 13.03 19.32 -27.27
C GLY A 319 12.41 19.67 -25.93
N ASP A 320 11.36 18.92 -25.49
CA ASP A 320 10.67 19.17 -24.23
C ASP A 320 10.10 17.88 -23.60
N LEU A 321 9.86 17.92 -22.29
CA LEU A 321 9.35 16.79 -21.52
C LEU A 321 7.90 16.41 -21.91
N GLY A 322 7.07 17.37 -22.28
CA GLY A 322 5.66 17.13 -22.64
C GLY A 322 5.55 16.30 -23.91
N SER A 323 6.35 16.63 -24.94
CA SER A 323 6.44 15.88 -26.19
C SER A 323 6.97 14.46 -25.97
N LEU A 324 8.00 14.30 -25.13
CA LEU A 324 8.51 12.98 -24.73
C LEU A 324 7.41 12.15 -24.05
N LYS A 325 6.76 12.70 -23.00
CA LYS A 325 5.68 12.00 -22.27
C LYS A 325 4.53 11.59 -23.21
N SER A 326 4.17 12.45 -24.15
CA SER A 326 3.11 12.18 -25.13
C SER A 326 3.47 11.04 -26.09
N ALA A 327 4.72 10.96 -26.52
CA ALA A 327 5.22 9.89 -27.37
C ALA A 327 5.31 8.57 -26.57
N GLN A 328 5.82 8.61 -25.36
CA GLN A 328 5.94 7.45 -24.45
C GLN A 328 4.57 6.86 -24.11
N ALA A 329 3.57 7.68 -23.83
CA ALA A 329 2.21 7.24 -23.52
C ALA A 329 1.57 6.44 -24.67
N LYS A 330 1.87 6.77 -25.93
CA LYS A 330 1.38 6.02 -27.12
C LYS A 330 1.98 4.61 -27.22
N LEU A 331 3.11 4.38 -26.60
CA LEU A 331 3.80 3.09 -26.59
C LEU A 331 3.44 2.24 -25.36
N ALA A 332 2.79 2.82 -24.35
CA ALA A 332 2.40 2.11 -23.13
C ALA A 332 1.57 0.85 -23.45
N GLY A 333 2.01 -0.31 -22.96
CA GLY A 333 1.38 -1.60 -23.24
C GLY A 333 1.61 -2.17 -24.65
N VAL A 334 2.33 -1.45 -25.52
CA VAL A 334 2.66 -1.87 -26.89
C VAL A 334 4.15 -2.22 -27.02
N LYS A 335 5.02 -1.30 -26.60
CA LYS A 335 6.47 -1.49 -26.59
C LYS A 335 7.05 -0.93 -25.28
N PRO A 336 8.00 -1.62 -24.62
CA PRO A 336 8.71 -1.07 -23.48
C PRO A 336 9.44 0.21 -23.89
N SER A 337 9.20 1.29 -23.15
CA SER A 337 9.76 2.59 -23.52
C SER A 337 10.09 3.41 -22.28
N PHE A 338 11.24 4.12 -22.34
CA PHE A 338 11.81 4.82 -21.18
C PHE A 338 12.28 6.19 -21.60
N GLY A 339 11.77 7.23 -20.95
CA GLY A 339 12.36 8.55 -21.06
C GLY A 339 13.77 8.53 -20.47
N TYR A 340 14.71 9.21 -21.11
CA TYR A 340 16.12 9.26 -20.72
C TYR A 340 16.61 10.71 -20.79
N TYR A 341 17.23 11.17 -19.70
CA TYR A 341 17.72 12.53 -19.57
C TYR A 341 19.05 12.57 -18.80
N THR A 342 20.02 13.26 -19.37
CA THR A 342 21.38 13.42 -18.81
C THR A 342 21.80 14.89 -18.67
N GLY A 343 20.81 15.79 -18.66
CA GLY A 343 21.04 17.24 -18.65
C GLY A 343 20.92 17.87 -20.04
N GLY A 344 20.96 19.21 -20.07
CA GLY A 344 20.83 19.99 -21.30
C GLY A 344 19.39 20.21 -21.76
N SER A 345 19.22 20.50 -23.05
CA SER A 345 17.93 20.89 -23.63
C SER A 345 17.19 19.75 -24.37
N GLN A 346 17.73 18.56 -24.39
CA GLN A 346 17.15 17.44 -25.15
C GLN A 346 16.80 16.28 -24.23
N PHE A 347 15.67 15.68 -24.54
CA PHE A 347 15.15 14.44 -23.93
C PHE A 347 15.19 13.32 -24.97
N GLN A 348 15.48 12.11 -24.54
CA GLN A 348 15.49 10.94 -25.40
C GLN A 348 14.47 9.92 -24.94
N LEU A 349 13.82 9.22 -25.87
CA LEU A 349 12.96 8.08 -25.59
C LEU A 349 13.68 6.82 -26.10
N ILE A 350 14.03 5.96 -25.17
CA ILE A 350 14.59 4.62 -25.43
C ILE A 350 13.40 3.68 -25.66
N ILE A 351 13.39 2.97 -26.80
CA ILE A 351 12.33 2.01 -27.13
C ILE A 351 12.99 0.63 -27.28
N ALA A 352 12.58 -0.29 -26.43
CA ALA A 352 13.07 -1.67 -26.44
C ALA A 352 12.16 -2.59 -27.27
N GLN A 353 12.71 -3.72 -27.68
CA GLN A 353 11.91 -4.78 -28.33
C GLN A 353 10.95 -5.38 -27.29
N PRO A 354 9.69 -5.64 -27.65
CA PRO A 354 8.76 -6.30 -26.77
C PRO A 354 9.23 -7.74 -26.48
N PRO A 355 9.10 -8.21 -25.23
CA PRO A 355 9.43 -9.58 -24.87
C PRO A 355 8.48 -10.58 -25.52
N SER A 356 8.89 -11.84 -25.57
CA SER A 356 8.01 -12.92 -26.06
C SER A 356 6.77 -13.05 -25.19
N GLN A 357 5.62 -13.34 -25.80
CA GLN A 357 4.38 -13.64 -25.07
C GLN A 357 4.47 -14.95 -24.25
N THR A 358 5.46 -15.79 -24.50
CA THR A 358 5.70 -17.02 -23.74
C THR A 358 6.50 -16.80 -22.46
N GLU A 359 7.03 -15.60 -22.23
CA GLU A 359 7.72 -15.27 -20.99
C GLU A 359 6.76 -15.05 -19.84
N SER A 360 7.26 -15.18 -18.59
CA SER A 360 6.48 -14.93 -17.38
C SER A 360 5.98 -13.48 -17.33
N SER A 361 4.92 -13.24 -16.59
CA SER A 361 4.37 -11.89 -16.40
C SER A 361 5.43 -10.92 -15.88
N LEU A 362 6.32 -11.37 -14.99
CA LEU A 362 7.44 -10.56 -14.50
C LEU A 362 8.39 -10.13 -15.63
N ASN A 363 8.82 -11.05 -16.48
CA ASN A 363 9.77 -10.78 -17.55
C ASN A 363 9.21 -9.89 -18.66
N ARG A 364 7.88 -9.79 -18.75
CA ARG A 364 7.19 -8.91 -19.69
C ARG A 364 7.01 -7.47 -19.18
N LEU A 365 7.33 -7.20 -17.90
CA LEU A 365 7.20 -5.84 -17.35
C LEU A 365 8.27 -4.89 -17.91
N ASP A 366 7.85 -3.71 -18.33
CA ASP A 366 8.76 -2.61 -18.72
C ASP A 366 9.84 -2.38 -17.65
N ILE A 367 9.42 -2.37 -16.38
CA ILE A 367 10.33 -2.13 -15.26
C ILE A 367 11.39 -3.22 -15.09
N LYS A 368 11.06 -4.47 -15.38
CA LYS A 368 12.03 -5.59 -15.35
C LYS A 368 13.04 -5.46 -16.50
N ILE A 369 12.55 -5.13 -17.69
CA ILE A 369 13.37 -4.86 -18.87
C ILE A 369 14.33 -3.68 -18.61
N LEU A 370 13.82 -2.58 -18.03
CA LEU A 370 14.63 -1.44 -17.63
C LEU A 370 15.76 -1.85 -16.69
N HIS A 371 15.44 -2.58 -15.62
CA HIS A 371 16.44 -2.99 -14.63
C HIS A 371 17.49 -3.93 -15.21
N ASP A 372 17.09 -4.94 -15.99
CA ASP A 372 18.02 -5.93 -16.52
C ASP A 372 18.83 -5.38 -17.69
N GLN A 373 18.17 -4.83 -18.71
CA GLN A 373 18.85 -4.50 -19.96
C GLN A 373 19.59 -3.16 -19.89
N ILE A 374 19.06 -2.16 -19.15
CA ILE A 374 19.64 -0.81 -19.11
C ILE A 374 20.43 -0.59 -17.83
N ILE A 375 19.77 -0.68 -16.65
CA ILE A 375 20.43 -0.31 -15.39
C ILE A 375 21.56 -1.27 -15.06
N LYS A 376 21.31 -2.58 -15.14
CA LYS A 376 22.31 -3.59 -14.83
C LYS A 376 23.32 -3.79 -15.96
N ASN A 377 22.87 -4.10 -17.18
CA ASN A 377 23.78 -4.54 -18.24
C ASN A 377 24.55 -3.38 -18.88
N ILE A 378 23.98 -2.16 -18.95
CA ILE A 378 24.62 -0.99 -19.58
C ILE A 378 25.33 -0.12 -18.56
N PHE A 379 24.63 0.27 -17.46
CA PHE A 379 25.23 1.11 -16.43
C PHE A 379 26.03 0.34 -15.38
N GLY A 380 25.92 -1.00 -15.34
CA GLY A 380 26.62 -1.84 -14.36
C GLY A 380 26.10 -1.70 -12.93
N VAL A 381 24.84 -1.25 -12.75
CA VAL A 381 24.20 -1.04 -11.44
C VAL A 381 23.25 -2.20 -11.15
N ASP A 382 23.67 -3.16 -10.33
CA ASP A 382 22.80 -4.26 -9.89
C ASP A 382 22.05 -3.90 -8.60
N THR A 383 20.77 -3.58 -8.72
CA THR A 383 19.92 -3.16 -7.59
C THR A 383 19.68 -4.26 -6.55
N THR A 384 20.16 -5.47 -6.76
CA THR A 384 20.14 -6.55 -5.75
C THR A 384 21.39 -6.54 -4.86
N VAL A 385 22.43 -5.78 -5.25
CA VAL A 385 23.70 -5.63 -4.53
C VAL A 385 23.68 -4.35 -3.71
N ALA A 386 23.96 -4.45 -2.41
CA ALA A 386 23.87 -3.31 -1.47
C ALA A 386 24.77 -2.12 -1.86
N GLU A 387 25.96 -2.38 -2.42
CA GLU A 387 26.89 -1.32 -2.85
C GLU A 387 26.34 -0.55 -4.06
N ASP A 388 25.71 -1.26 -5.01
CA ASP A 388 25.13 -0.63 -6.19
C ASP A 388 23.80 0.11 -5.88
N GLN A 389 23.10 -0.31 -4.82
CA GLN A 389 21.92 0.44 -4.34
C GLN A 389 22.28 1.89 -3.94
N LYS A 390 23.53 2.18 -3.60
CA LYS A 390 24.03 3.53 -3.32
C LYS A 390 24.24 4.38 -4.57
N LYS A 391 24.10 3.81 -5.75
CA LYS A 391 24.26 4.51 -7.05
C LYS A 391 22.92 4.85 -7.71
N ILE A 392 21.81 4.44 -7.12
CA ILE A 392 20.47 4.67 -7.64
C ILE A 392 19.55 5.26 -6.58
N SER A 393 18.79 6.28 -6.97
CA SER A 393 17.76 6.90 -6.16
C SER A 393 16.41 6.88 -6.90
N TYR A 394 15.34 7.16 -6.18
CA TYR A 394 13.96 7.01 -6.67
C TYR A 394 13.14 8.25 -6.38
N LYS A 395 12.50 8.84 -7.40
CA LYS A 395 11.58 9.98 -7.26
C LYS A 395 10.29 9.69 -8.04
N ALA A 396 9.13 9.87 -7.40
CA ALA A 396 7.84 9.70 -8.08
C ALA A 396 7.48 10.93 -8.93
N ASN A 397 7.89 12.13 -8.53
CA ASN A 397 7.65 13.35 -9.29
C ASN A 397 8.70 13.48 -10.41
N THR A 398 8.21 13.50 -11.65
CA THR A 398 9.07 13.51 -12.84
C THR A 398 9.78 14.86 -13.03
N GLU A 399 9.11 15.97 -12.75
CA GLU A 399 9.66 17.32 -12.85
C GLU A 399 10.82 17.48 -11.87
N GLN A 400 10.65 17.04 -10.62
CA GLN A 400 11.74 17.04 -9.63
C GLN A 400 12.89 16.10 -10.02
N ALA A 401 12.60 14.97 -10.68
CA ALA A 401 13.64 14.07 -11.17
C ALA A 401 14.49 14.75 -12.26
N ILE A 402 13.87 15.45 -13.19
CA ILE A 402 14.55 16.22 -14.24
C ILE A 402 15.35 17.37 -13.65
N GLU A 403 14.78 18.13 -12.73
CA GLU A 403 15.44 19.25 -12.05
C GLU A 403 16.70 18.80 -11.29
N SER A 404 16.63 17.65 -10.64
CA SER A 404 17.79 17.07 -9.92
C SER A 404 18.95 16.70 -10.85
N VAL A 405 18.67 16.30 -12.09
CA VAL A 405 19.73 16.07 -13.10
C VAL A 405 20.19 17.39 -13.69
N ALA A 406 19.29 18.33 -13.98
CA ALA A 406 19.64 19.64 -14.51
C ALA A 406 20.51 20.45 -13.54
N SER A 407 20.33 20.32 -12.24
CA SER A 407 21.15 20.94 -11.19
C SER A 407 22.48 20.24 -10.93
N GLY A 408 22.69 19.04 -11.50
CA GLY A 408 23.91 18.23 -11.28
C GLY A 408 23.92 17.42 -9.98
N GLU A 409 22.79 17.35 -9.24
CA GLU A 409 22.64 16.47 -8.08
C GLU A 409 22.70 14.98 -8.50
N PHE A 410 22.14 14.66 -9.66
CA PHE A 410 22.17 13.34 -10.28
C PHE A 410 22.71 13.42 -11.71
N GLN A 411 23.18 12.29 -12.22
CA GLN A 411 23.84 12.24 -13.54
C GLN A 411 22.87 11.79 -14.64
N VAL A 412 21.91 10.93 -14.29
CA VAL A 412 20.96 10.34 -15.26
C VAL A 412 19.59 10.23 -14.63
N ALA A 413 18.56 10.61 -15.37
CA ALA A 413 17.17 10.27 -15.06
C ALA A 413 16.60 9.29 -16.10
N ILE A 414 16.00 8.20 -15.64
CA ILE A 414 15.27 7.25 -16.47
C ILE A 414 13.81 7.24 -16.02
N LEU A 415 12.91 7.52 -16.96
CA LEU A 415 11.50 7.78 -16.73
C LEU A 415 10.67 6.63 -17.32
N PRO A 416 10.26 5.61 -16.55
CA PRO A 416 9.42 4.53 -17.03
C PRO A 416 7.96 4.95 -17.15
N ASN A 417 7.17 4.20 -17.90
CA ASN A 417 5.71 4.20 -17.75
C ASN A 417 5.30 3.61 -16.40
N PRO A 418 4.13 3.98 -15.84
CA PRO A 418 3.60 3.31 -14.65
C PRO A 418 3.28 1.86 -14.96
N THR A 419 3.60 0.95 -14.04
CA THR A 419 3.14 -0.44 -14.12
C THR A 419 1.65 -0.49 -13.81
N SER A 420 0.84 -1.12 -14.66
CA SER A 420 -0.59 -1.21 -14.43
C SER A 420 -0.94 -2.16 -13.27
N VAL A 421 -2.09 -1.94 -12.62
CA VAL A 421 -2.56 -2.80 -11.52
C VAL A 421 -2.72 -4.26 -11.97
N SER A 422 -3.23 -4.47 -13.20
CA SER A 422 -3.36 -5.80 -13.77
C SER A 422 -2.01 -6.51 -13.94
N GLN A 423 -0.99 -5.81 -14.43
CA GLN A 423 0.36 -6.37 -14.53
C GLN A 423 0.94 -6.77 -13.18
N VAL A 424 0.74 -5.93 -12.14
CA VAL A 424 1.16 -6.25 -10.76
C VAL A 424 0.45 -7.49 -10.24
N TYR A 425 -0.86 -7.58 -10.49
CA TYR A 425 -1.68 -8.71 -10.06
C TYR A 425 -1.28 -10.02 -10.75
N ASP A 426 -1.02 -9.98 -12.06
CA ASP A 426 -0.60 -11.14 -12.84
C ASP A 426 0.74 -11.71 -12.32
N VAL A 427 1.73 -10.84 -12.07
CA VAL A 427 3.01 -11.24 -11.47
C VAL A 427 2.81 -11.88 -10.10
N ALA A 428 1.99 -11.27 -9.24
CA ALA A 428 1.70 -11.80 -7.91
C ALA A 428 0.93 -13.13 -7.96
N LEU A 429 0.03 -13.30 -8.93
CA LEU A 429 -0.67 -14.57 -9.20
C LEU A 429 0.26 -15.66 -9.66
N GLU A 430 1.35 -15.38 -10.35
CA GLU A 430 2.39 -16.35 -10.71
C GLU A 430 3.31 -16.68 -9.52
N GLY A 431 3.19 -15.95 -8.39
CA GLY A 431 4.02 -16.14 -7.21
C GLY A 431 5.39 -15.49 -7.34
N GLU A 432 5.56 -14.63 -8.32
CA GLU A 432 6.77 -13.86 -8.56
C GLU A 432 6.73 -12.50 -7.84
N THR A 433 7.89 -11.86 -7.70
CA THR A 433 8.02 -10.54 -7.09
C THR A 433 8.78 -9.59 -8.01
N MET A 434 8.30 -8.37 -8.09
CA MET A 434 8.90 -7.31 -8.91
C MET A 434 10.17 -6.73 -8.26
N PRO A 435 11.01 -6.02 -9.03
CA PRO A 435 12.06 -5.18 -8.47
C PRO A 435 11.49 -4.19 -7.44
N GLN A 436 12.32 -3.78 -6.48
CA GLN A 436 11.89 -2.78 -5.50
C GLN A 436 11.50 -1.46 -6.18
N LYS A 437 10.54 -0.74 -5.56
CA LYS A 437 10.06 0.55 -6.08
C LYS A 437 9.46 0.46 -7.49
N SER A 438 8.80 -0.65 -7.82
CA SER A 438 8.15 -0.83 -9.13
C SER A 438 6.80 -0.14 -9.24
N THR A 439 6.13 0.13 -8.12
CA THR A 439 4.80 0.75 -8.06
C THR A 439 4.75 1.88 -7.04
N PHE A 440 4.00 2.92 -7.35
CA PHE A 440 3.64 3.96 -6.40
C PHE A 440 2.13 4.22 -6.46
N PHE A 441 1.39 3.55 -5.57
CA PHE A 441 -0.04 3.80 -5.39
C PHE A 441 -0.23 5.18 -4.74
N TYR A 442 -0.78 6.10 -5.52
CA TYR A 442 -0.88 7.52 -5.16
C TYR A 442 -2.32 7.93 -4.85
N PRO A 443 -2.50 8.84 -3.88
CA PRO A 443 -1.54 9.19 -2.84
C PRO A 443 -1.44 8.05 -1.81
N LYS A 444 -0.50 8.14 -0.88
CA LYS A 444 -0.45 7.18 0.24
C LYS A 444 -1.68 7.35 1.13
N LEU A 445 -2.17 6.25 1.69
CA LEU A 445 -3.29 6.29 2.64
C LEU A 445 -2.85 6.92 3.97
N ALA A 446 -3.69 7.79 4.53
CA ALA A 446 -3.39 8.41 5.80
C ALA A 446 -3.39 7.39 6.95
N THR A 447 -2.50 7.61 7.91
CA THR A 447 -2.43 6.91 9.20
C THR A 447 -3.12 7.76 10.27
N GLY A 448 -3.83 7.11 11.19
CA GLY A 448 -4.60 7.79 12.25
C GLY A 448 -6.11 7.77 12.01
N ILE A 449 -6.58 7.15 10.92
CA ILE A 449 -8.01 6.95 10.65
C ILE A 449 -8.62 5.94 11.63
N ALA A 450 -7.94 4.82 11.83
CA ALA A 450 -8.28 3.80 12.82
C ALA A 450 -7.02 3.10 13.32
N ILE A 451 -7.09 2.51 14.51
CA ILE A 451 -6.07 1.68 15.16
C ILE A 451 -6.74 0.36 15.58
N HIS A 452 -6.06 -0.75 15.41
CA HIS A 452 -6.50 -2.05 15.91
C HIS A 452 -5.66 -2.47 17.11
N LEU A 453 -6.30 -2.60 18.30
CA LEU A 453 -5.64 -3.15 19.49
C LEU A 453 -5.60 -4.68 19.43
N ILE A 454 -4.47 -5.24 19.80
CA ILE A 454 -4.23 -6.68 19.85
C ILE A 454 -4.23 -7.12 21.31
N SER A 455 -5.22 -7.93 21.68
CA SER A 455 -5.41 -8.48 23.04
C SER A 455 -4.89 -9.91 23.15
#